data_007d38c9e6cc6c8a3bfff7d49b90df7a
#
_entry.id   007d38c9e6cc6c8a3bfff7d49b90df7a
#
_cell.length_a   1.000
_cell.length_b   1.000
_cell.length_c   1.000
_cell.angle_alpha   90.00
_cell.angle_beta   90.00
_cell.angle_gamma   90.00
#
_symmetry.space_group_name_H-M   'P 1'
#
loop_
_entity.id
_entity.type
_entity.pdbx_description
1 polymer ?
#
loop_
_entity_poly.entity_id
_entity_poly.type
_entity_poly.pdbx_seq_one_letter_code
_entity_poly.pdbx_strand_id
1 'polypeptide(L)'
;MADYFIGPERANLHGHLSNKIPPALRIRSGDTVTFSTLEGDWRLERPAKPESSSGLFFPRKLPEDCGHALCGPIYIEGARPGMTLAVHLEKIVPSDWGWSRVGDGDLDHLRRIECQQGEYFLIWDLDKKRGTCRSHRGHQVAMSPFMGVLAVAPDSAEPVSTHPPGLHGANLDCRELIEGSTLYLPIFTEGALFSVGDGHAAQGDGESGCTAIECPMKEVRIRLEIQEGSFGSPVADTPGGWVAFGFSE
;
A
#
# COMPACT_ATOMS: atom_id res chain seq x y z
N MET A 1 -2.47 22.84 11.88
CA MET A 1 -2.55 21.47 11.34
C MET A 1 -4.03 21.17 11.13
N ALA A 2 -4.39 20.79 9.92
CA ALA A 2 -5.76 20.41 9.57
C ALA A 2 -5.86 18.89 9.41
N ASP A 3 -7.06 18.36 9.60
CA ASP A 3 -7.38 16.94 9.41
C ASP A 3 -8.33 16.81 8.21
N TYR A 4 -8.01 15.88 7.32
CA TYR A 4 -8.78 15.57 6.12
C TYR A 4 -9.14 14.08 6.09
N PHE A 5 -10.14 13.74 5.26
CA PHE A 5 -10.52 12.35 4.99
C PHE A 5 -10.59 12.10 3.48
N ILE A 6 -10.03 10.96 3.04
CA ILE A 6 -10.11 10.45 1.69
C ILE A 6 -10.61 9.00 1.74
N GLY A 7 -11.76 8.76 1.11
CA GLY A 7 -12.32 7.42 0.92
C GLY A 7 -12.01 6.86 -0.47
N PRO A 8 -12.36 5.59 -0.72
CA PRO A 8 -12.10 4.93 -1.99
C PRO A 8 -13.17 5.23 -3.06
N GLU A 9 -13.59 6.50 -3.17
CA GLU A 9 -14.43 6.94 -4.28
C GLU A 9 -13.62 6.97 -5.57
N ARG A 10 -14.27 6.76 -6.72
CA ARG A 10 -13.60 6.69 -8.02
C ARG A 10 -12.67 7.87 -8.31
N ALA A 11 -13.05 9.06 -7.89
CA ALA A 11 -12.26 10.29 -8.11
C ALA A 11 -10.92 10.28 -7.34
N ASN A 12 -10.81 9.47 -6.30
CA ASN A 12 -9.65 9.37 -5.42
C ASN A 12 -8.81 8.11 -5.70
N LEU A 13 -9.22 7.29 -6.68
CA LEU A 13 -8.56 6.01 -6.98
C LEU A 13 -7.82 6.04 -8.31
N HIS A 14 -6.64 5.46 -8.32
CA HIS A 14 -5.83 5.21 -9.52
C HIS A 14 -4.99 3.93 -9.36
N GLY A 15 -4.57 3.33 -10.48
CA GLY A 15 -3.79 2.09 -10.49
C GLY A 15 -2.40 2.21 -11.13
N HIS A 16 -1.86 3.43 -11.23
CA HIS A 16 -0.50 3.71 -11.71
C HIS A 16 0.02 4.97 -11.03
N LEU A 17 1.30 5.24 -11.16
CA LEU A 17 1.93 6.47 -10.68
C LEU A 17 2.29 7.38 -11.87
N SER A 18 2.04 8.69 -11.76
CA SER A 18 2.41 9.68 -12.77
C SER A 18 2.31 11.09 -12.19
N ASN A 19 3.16 12.01 -12.66
CA ASN A 19 3.06 13.43 -12.31
C ASN A 19 1.90 14.17 -13.02
N LYS A 20 1.09 13.45 -13.83
CA LYS A 20 -0.08 13.99 -14.54
C LYS A 20 -1.41 13.64 -13.90
N ILE A 21 -1.44 12.77 -12.89
CA ILE A 21 -2.69 12.45 -12.20
C ILE A 21 -3.12 13.69 -11.39
N PRO A 22 -4.34 14.21 -11.62
CA PRO A 22 -4.84 15.34 -10.85
C PRO A 22 -4.92 15.00 -9.36
N PRO A 23 -4.48 15.89 -8.46
CA PRO A 23 -4.56 15.61 -7.03
C PRO A 23 -6.01 15.51 -6.55
N ALA A 24 -6.30 14.47 -5.76
CA ALA A 24 -7.59 14.31 -5.07
C ALA A 24 -7.76 15.33 -3.96
N LEU A 25 -6.65 15.76 -3.35
CA LEU A 25 -6.64 16.73 -2.25
C LEU A 25 -5.36 17.57 -2.29
N ARG A 26 -5.46 18.82 -1.83
CA ARG A 26 -4.31 19.70 -1.57
C ARG A 26 -4.25 20.03 -0.09
N ILE A 27 -3.05 19.92 0.50
CA ILE A 27 -2.80 20.15 1.92
C ILE A 27 -1.54 20.98 2.13
N ARG A 28 -1.33 21.44 3.35
CA ARG A 28 -0.06 22.05 3.77
C ARG A 28 0.83 21.04 4.48
N SER A 29 2.13 21.30 4.44
CA SER A 29 3.09 20.53 5.24
C SER A 29 2.69 20.50 6.71
N GLY A 30 2.69 19.31 7.31
CA GLY A 30 2.28 19.05 8.69
C GLY A 30 0.80 18.73 8.88
N ASP A 31 -0.03 18.83 7.84
CA ASP A 31 -1.43 18.39 7.89
C ASP A 31 -1.54 16.86 7.89
N THR A 32 -2.66 16.37 8.39
CA THR A 32 -2.97 14.94 8.50
C THR A 32 -4.09 14.53 7.54
N VAL A 33 -3.93 13.39 6.90
CA VAL A 33 -4.95 12.77 6.06
C VAL A 33 -5.28 11.40 6.60
N THR A 34 -6.55 11.15 6.82
CA THR A 34 -7.08 9.81 7.13
C THR A 34 -7.63 9.19 5.86
N PHE A 35 -7.12 8.01 5.50
CA PHE A 35 -7.58 7.25 4.35
C PHE A 35 -8.43 6.06 4.79
N SER A 36 -9.41 5.70 3.96
CA SER A 36 -9.98 4.36 3.89
C SER A 36 -9.63 3.79 2.52
N THR A 37 -9.06 2.59 2.45
CA THR A 37 -8.58 2.02 1.18
C THR A 37 -9.30 0.75 0.81
N LEU A 38 -9.34 0.43 -0.48
CA LEU A 38 -9.57 -0.93 -0.95
C LEU A 38 -8.35 -1.79 -0.58
N GLU A 39 -8.46 -3.10 -0.76
CA GLU A 39 -7.29 -3.97 -0.83
C GLU A 39 -6.60 -3.83 -2.21
N GLY A 40 -5.38 -4.38 -2.35
CA GLY A 40 -4.54 -4.16 -3.52
C GLY A 40 -5.19 -4.50 -4.86
N ASP A 41 -5.98 -5.58 -4.94
CA ASP A 41 -6.62 -6.09 -6.15
C ASP A 41 -8.00 -5.46 -6.49
N TRP A 42 -8.35 -4.32 -5.88
CA TRP A 42 -9.61 -3.60 -6.13
C TRP A 42 -10.91 -4.32 -5.68
N ARG A 43 -10.83 -5.31 -4.80
CA ARG A 43 -12.00 -6.03 -4.30
C ARG A 43 -12.83 -5.16 -3.36
N LEU A 44 -14.16 -5.28 -3.48
CA LEU A 44 -15.12 -4.66 -2.57
C LEU A 44 -15.60 -5.60 -1.48
N GLU A 45 -15.40 -6.90 -1.65
CA GLU A 45 -15.85 -7.95 -0.74
C GLU A 45 -14.83 -9.08 -0.62
N ARG A 46 -14.89 -9.78 0.50
CA ARG A 46 -14.04 -10.96 0.72
C ARG A 46 -14.31 -12.04 -0.32
N PRO A 47 -13.30 -12.83 -0.72
CA PRO A 47 -13.54 -13.99 -1.58
C PRO A 47 -14.60 -14.92 -0.96
N ALA A 48 -15.62 -15.30 -1.75
CA ALA A 48 -16.72 -16.12 -1.26
C ALA A 48 -16.30 -17.60 -1.06
N LYS A 49 -15.31 -18.05 -1.84
CA LYS A 49 -14.79 -19.42 -1.83
C LYS A 49 -13.28 -19.42 -2.01
N PRO A 50 -12.58 -20.39 -1.41
CA PRO A 50 -11.12 -20.53 -1.55
C PRO A 50 -10.64 -20.79 -2.98
N GLU A 51 -11.47 -21.41 -3.82
CA GLU A 51 -11.12 -21.82 -5.18
C GLU A 51 -11.57 -20.81 -6.26
N SER A 52 -11.91 -19.59 -5.86
CA SER A 52 -12.47 -18.63 -6.80
C SER A 52 -12.03 -17.21 -6.54
N SER A 53 -11.50 -16.56 -7.57
CA SER A 53 -11.29 -15.12 -7.60
C SER A 53 -12.56 -14.32 -7.82
N SER A 54 -13.72 -15.00 -7.98
CA SER A 54 -15.02 -14.34 -8.17
C SER A 54 -15.37 -13.44 -6.99
N GLY A 55 -15.96 -12.29 -7.27
CA GLY A 55 -16.36 -11.31 -6.28
C GLY A 55 -16.71 -10.00 -6.96
N LEU A 56 -17.18 -9.05 -6.16
CA LEU A 56 -17.44 -7.69 -6.62
C LEU A 56 -16.14 -6.89 -6.58
N PHE A 57 -15.81 -6.27 -7.71
CA PHE A 57 -14.64 -5.41 -7.84
C PHE A 57 -15.07 -3.97 -8.09
N PHE A 58 -14.26 -3.04 -7.61
CA PHE A 58 -14.41 -1.65 -7.98
C PHE A 58 -14.13 -1.49 -9.49
N PRO A 59 -14.95 -0.73 -10.23
CA PRO A 59 -14.74 -0.55 -11.67
C PRO A 59 -13.41 0.15 -11.97
N ARG A 60 -12.56 -0.52 -12.75
CA ARG A 60 -11.24 -0.01 -13.18
C ARG A 60 -11.30 0.58 -14.58
N LYS A 61 -10.48 1.59 -14.85
CA LYS A 61 -10.27 2.17 -16.18
C LYS A 61 -8.99 1.57 -16.75
N LEU A 62 -9.10 0.42 -17.39
CA LEU A 62 -7.97 -0.22 -18.06
C LEU A 62 -7.61 0.50 -19.37
N PRO A 63 -6.29 0.61 -19.72
CA PRO A 63 -5.15 0.00 -19.04
C PRO A 63 -4.56 0.82 -17.88
N GLU A 64 -5.04 2.04 -17.61
CA GLU A 64 -4.45 2.94 -16.62
C GLU A 64 -4.48 2.36 -15.18
N ASP A 65 -5.58 1.70 -14.82
CA ASP A 65 -5.76 1.10 -13.49
C ASP A 65 -5.28 -0.37 -13.45
N CYS A 66 -4.12 -0.67 -14.03
CA CYS A 66 -3.60 -2.05 -14.09
C CYS A 66 -2.88 -2.50 -12.81
N GLY A 67 -2.47 -1.56 -11.94
CA GLY A 67 -1.77 -1.86 -10.68
C GLY A 67 -2.70 -1.86 -9.46
N HIS A 68 -2.08 -1.74 -8.27
CA HIS A 68 -2.78 -1.71 -6.99
C HIS A 68 -3.78 -0.55 -6.89
N ALA A 69 -4.86 -0.74 -6.15
CA ALA A 69 -5.83 0.30 -5.86
C ALA A 69 -5.24 1.33 -4.89
N LEU A 70 -4.79 2.48 -5.42
CA LEU A 70 -4.20 3.56 -4.62
C LEU A 70 -5.21 4.68 -4.38
N CYS A 71 -5.24 5.18 -3.15
CA CYS A 71 -5.94 6.40 -2.75
C CYS A 71 -5.00 7.60 -2.85
N GLY A 72 -5.44 8.65 -3.52
CA GLY A 72 -4.68 9.88 -3.77
C GLY A 72 -4.84 10.38 -5.21
N PRO A 73 -3.84 11.12 -5.78
CA PRO A 73 -2.67 11.64 -5.08
C PRO A 73 -2.98 12.83 -4.17
N ILE A 74 -2.18 13.00 -3.13
CA ILE A 74 -2.22 14.16 -2.25
C ILE A 74 -1.13 15.15 -2.68
N TYR A 75 -1.53 16.37 -3.00
CA TYR A 75 -0.60 17.45 -3.31
C TYR A 75 -0.24 18.22 -2.02
N ILE A 76 1.03 18.26 -1.68
CA ILE A 76 1.54 19.00 -0.51
C ILE A 76 2.10 20.36 -0.98
N GLU A 77 1.50 21.46 -0.50
CA GLU A 77 1.91 22.80 -0.87
C GLU A 77 3.37 23.07 -0.46
N GLY A 78 4.17 23.53 -1.42
CA GLY A 78 5.59 23.83 -1.22
C GLY A 78 6.55 22.67 -1.41
N ALA A 79 6.05 21.43 -1.59
CA ALA A 79 6.90 20.30 -1.91
C ALA A 79 7.52 20.42 -3.30
N ARG A 80 8.86 20.20 -3.42
CA ARG A 80 9.62 20.35 -4.67
C ARG A 80 10.64 19.21 -4.82
N PRO A 81 11.05 18.90 -6.04
CA PRO A 81 12.15 17.96 -6.29
C PRO A 81 13.40 18.33 -5.47
N GLY A 82 14.07 17.31 -4.92
CA GLY A 82 15.25 17.46 -4.08
C GLY A 82 14.95 17.65 -2.58
N MET A 83 13.68 17.74 -2.20
CA MET A 83 13.22 17.65 -0.80
C MET A 83 12.84 16.22 -0.44
N THR A 84 12.51 16.00 0.82
CA THR A 84 11.99 14.75 1.37
C THR A 84 10.57 14.93 1.88
N LEU A 85 9.70 13.96 1.59
CA LEU A 85 8.41 13.81 2.25
C LEU A 85 8.54 12.84 3.43
N ALA A 86 8.35 13.33 4.65
CA ALA A 86 8.22 12.50 5.84
C ALA A 86 6.74 12.07 5.98
N VAL A 87 6.52 10.76 5.90
CA VAL A 87 5.21 10.10 5.97
C VAL A 87 5.10 9.46 7.34
N HIS A 88 4.43 10.12 8.29
CA HIS A 88 4.25 9.64 9.65
C HIS A 88 3.01 8.76 9.75
N LEU A 89 3.19 7.47 9.98
CA LEU A 89 2.12 6.48 10.12
C LEU A 89 1.56 6.52 11.54
N GLU A 90 0.53 7.36 11.76
CA GLU A 90 -0.01 7.62 13.10
C GLU A 90 -1.00 6.56 13.54
N LYS A 91 -1.73 5.92 12.60
CA LYS A 91 -2.70 4.86 12.88
C LYS A 91 -2.96 4.00 11.66
N ILE A 92 -3.07 2.69 11.87
CA ILE A 92 -3.38 1.72 10.81
C ILE A 92 -4.38 0.70 11.34
N VAL A 93 -5.61 0.74 10.83
CA VAL A 93 -6.71 -0.13 11.25
C VAL A 93 -7.26 -0.91 10.05
N PRO A 94 -7.03 -2.22 9.98
CA PRO A 94 -7.55 -3.04 8.88
C PRO A 94 -9.06 -3.22 8.96
N SER A 95 -9.65 -3.77 7.89
CA SER A 95 -11.04 -4.24 7.87
C SER A 95 -11.25 -5.46 8.78
N ASP A 96 -12.37 -6.15 8.62
CA ASP A 96 -12.69 -7.36 9.40
C ASP A 96 -12.34 -8.64 8.63
N TRP A 97 -11.84 -8.53 7.41
CA TRP A 97 -11.49 -9.65 6.55
C TRP A 97 -10.22 -9.38 5.75
N GLY A 98 -9.58 -10.45 5.36
CA GLY A 98 -8.44 -10.44 4.46
C GLY A 98 -8.34 -11.76 3.69
N TRP A 99 -7.38 -11.83 2.79
CA TRP A 99 -7.08 -13.03 2.02
C TRP A 99 -5.57 -13.12 1.75
N SER A 100 -5.10 -14.34 1.53
CA SER A 100 -3.78 -14.61 0.95
C SER A 100 -3.99 -15.51 -0.26
N ARG A 101 -3.19 -15.35 -1.30
CA ARG A 101 -3.31 -16.10 -2.53
C ARG A 101 -2.07 -16.93 -2.79
N VAL A 102 -2.27 -18.13 -3.36
CA VAL A 102 -1.21 -18.96 -3.88
C VAL A 102 -1.70 -19.63 -5.17
N GLY A 103 -0.78 -19.94 -6.08
CA GLY A 103 -1.10 -20.72 -7.28
C GLY A 103 -1.53 -19.89 -8.49
N ASP A 104 -1.19 -18.62 -8.54
CA ASP A 104 -1.30 -17.83 -9.76
C ASP A 104 -0.25 -18.32 -10.78
N GLY A 105 -0.67 -19.24 -11.60
CA GLY A 105 0.03 -20.15 -12.51
C GLY A 105 1.29 -19.74 -13.27
N ASP A 106 1.76 -18.50 -13.15
CA ASP A 106 2.84 -17.96 -13.99
C ASP A 106 4.13 -17.60 -13.25
N LEU A 107 4.15 -17.80 -11.92
CA LEU A 107 5.35 -17.49 -11.15
C LEU A 107 6.30 -18.68 -11.15
N ASP A 108 7.46 -18.57 -11.80
CA ASP A 108 8.49 -19.62 -11.88
C ASP A 108 8.89 -20.20 -10.52
N HIS A 109 8.83 -19.40 -9.44
CA HIS A 109 9.13 -19.87 -8.10
C HIS A 109 8.06 -20.83 -7.55
N LEU A 110 6.77 -20.64 -7.88
CA LEU A 110 5.70 -21.57 -7.49
C LEU A 110 5.84 -22.92 -8.21
N ARG A 111 6.32 -22.92 -9.45
CA ARG A 111 6.66 -24.14 -10.18
C ARG A 111 7.82 -24.89 -9.53
N ARG A 112 8.82 -24.16 -9.01
CA ARG A 112 9.98 -24.75 -8.33
C ARG A 112 9.66 -25.42 -7.01
N ILE A 113 8.61 -24.98 -6.31
CA ILE A 113 8.12 -25.62 -5.08
C ILE A 113 6.96 -26.59 -5.33
N GLU A 114 6.79 -27.02 -6.59
CA GLU A 114 5.77 -27.99 -7.02
C GLU A 114 4.31 -27.58 -6.68
N CYS A 115 4.05 -26.28 -6.53
CA CYS A 115 2.70 -25.75 -6.38
C CYS A 115 1.98 -25.80 -7.73
N GLN A 116 1.38 -26.94 -8.06
CA GLN A 116 0.76 -27.22 -9.36
C GLN A 116 -0.76 -27.03 -9.38
N GLN A 117 -1.35 -26.67 -8.27
CA GLN A 117 -2.79 -26.47 -8.17
C GLN A 117 -3.13 -25.02 -8.51
N GLY A 118 -4.25 -24.83 -9.21
CA GLY A 118 -4.74 -23.51 -9.58
C GLY A 118 -4.88 -22.54 -8.39
N GLU A 119 -5.30 -21.33 -8.68
CA GLU A 119 -5.44 -20.25 -7.69
C GLU A 119 -6.23 -20.72 -6.46
N TYR A 120 -5.69 -20.49 -5.27
CA TYR A 120 -6.31 -20.81 -4.00
C TYR A 120 -6.20 -19.63 -3.03
N PHE A 121 -7.34 -19.23 -2.47
CA PHE A 121 -7.41 -18.17 -1.46
C PHE A 121 -7.45 -18.76 -0.05
N LEU A 122 -6.55 -18.34 0.79
CA LEU A 122 -6.68 -18.49 2.23
C LEU A 122 -7.43 -17.30 2.78
N ILE A 123 -8.70 -17.50 3.16
CA ILE A 123 -9.59 -16.44 3.60
C ILE A 123 -9.43 -16.25 5.12
N TRP A 124 -9.28 -15.00 5.57
CA TRP A 124 -8.99 -14.64 6.95
C TRP A 124 -10.09 -13.78 7.57
N ASP A 125 -10.42 -14.08 8.82
CA ASP A 125 -11.15 -13.21 9.73
C ASP A 125 -10.16 -12.43 10.59
N LEU A 126 -10.32 -11.10 10.67
CA LEU A 126 -9.40 -10.19 11.33
C LEU A 126 -10.01 -9.70 12.64
N ASP A 127 -9.54 -10.22 13.78
CA ASP A 127 -9.99 -9.82 15.11
C ASP A 127 -9.09 -8.71 15.68
N LYS A 128 -9.49 -7.47 15.45
CA LYS A 128 -8.76 -6.28 15.94
C LYS A 128 -8.70 -6.18 17.45
N LYS A 129 -9.69 -6.73 18.18
CA LYS A 129 -9.71 -6.69 19.65
C LYS A 129 -8.67 -7.63 20.25
N ARG A 130 -8.44 -8.77 19.60
CA ARG A 130 -7.45 -9.77 20.01
C ARG A 130 -6.10 -9.57 19.34
N GLY A 131 -6.01 -8.73 18.31
CA GLY A 131 -4.78 -8.57 17.50
C GLY A 131 -4.41 -9.84 16.75
N THR A 132 -5.40 -10.59 16.22
CA THR A 132 -5.15 -11.88 15.57
C THR A 132 -5.88 -12.00 14.24
N CYS A 133 -5.24 -12.68 13.27
CA CYS A 133 -5.85 -13.10 12.02
C CYS A 133 -6.08 -14.61 12.07
N ARG A 134 -7.31 -15.06 11.77
CA ARG A 134 -7.65 -16.48 11.74
C ARG A 134 -8.16 -16.90 10.37
N SER A 135 -7.50 -17.88 9.76
CA SER A 135 -7.94 -18.40 8.46
C SER A 135 -9.11 -19.37 8.59
N HIS A 136 -9.86 -19.56 7.49
CA HIS A 136 -10.91 -20.58 7.38
C HIS A 136 -10.39 -22.00 7.56
N ARG A 137 -9.08 -22.23 7.43
CA ARG A 137 -8.39 -23.51 7.70
C ARG A 137 -7.95 -23.67 9.16
N GLY A 138 -8.18 -22.67 10.01
CA GLY A 138 -7.83 -22.69 11.42
C GLY A 138 -6.42 -22.21 11.75
N HIS A 139 -5.62 -21.77 10.76
CA HIS A 139 -4.34 -21.11 11.03
C HIS A 139 -4.60 -19.80 11.79
N GLN A 140 -3.69 -19.45 12.68
CA GLN A 140 -3.78 -18.20 13.45
C GLN A 140 -2.40 -17.54 13.46
N VAL A 141 -2.36 -16.23 13.17
CA VAL A 141 -1.16 -15.41 13.25
C VAL A 141 -1.45 -14.10 13.99
N ALA A 142 -0.41 -13.49 14.57
CA ALA A 142 -0.52 -12.16 15.15
C ALA A 142 -0.79 -11.13 14.05
N MET A 143 -1.64 -10.16 14.34
CA MET A 143 -1.92 -9.02 13.47
C MET A 143 -0.81 -7.97 13.66
N SER A 144 -0.25 -7.48 12.56
CA SER A 144 0.72 -6.39 12.52
C SER A 144 0.49 -5.60 11.23
N PRO A 145 -0.54 -4.72 11.19
CA PRO A 145 -0.98 -4.11 9.95
C PRO A 145 -0.02 -3.02 9.47
N PHE A 146 0.14 -2.94 8.15
CA PHE A 146 0.93 -1.91 7.48
C PHE A 146 0.40 -1.67 6.05
N MET A 147 0.99 -0.70 5.34
CA MET A 147 0.66 -0.42 3.94
C MET A 147 1.77 -0.93 3.03
N GLY A 148 1.44 -1.82 2.08
CA GLY A 148 2.38 -2.35 1.09
C GLY A 148 2.85 -1.26 0.13
N VAL A 149 1.92 -0.40 -0.33
CA VAL A 149 2.24 0.71 -1.25
C VAL A 149 2.16 2.05 -0.54
N LEU A 150 3.30 2.73 -0.46
CA LEU A 150 3.45 4.12 -0.05
C LEU A 150 4.34 4.81 -1.09
N ALA A 151 3.82 5.78 -1.84
CA ALA A 151 4.55 6.35 -2.98
C ALA A 151 4.35 7.86 -3.13
N VAL A 152 5.37 8.52 -3.66
CA VAL A 152 5.25 9.84 -4.32
C VAL A 152 5.25 9.64 -5.83
N ALA A 153 4.73 10.60 -6.60
CA ALA A 153 4.80 10.51 -8.05
C ALA A 153 6.25 10.58 -8.54
N PRO A 154 6.69 9.67 -9.43
CA PRO A 154 7.96 9.80 -10.12
C PRO A 154 7.94 11.01 -11.07
N ASP A 155 9.11 11.47 -11.51
CA ASP A 155 9.21 12.48 -12.59
C ASP A 155 8.93 11.84 -13.96
N SER A 156 7.67 11.43 -14.12
CA SER A 156 7.18 10.82 -15.37
C SER A 156 5.77 11.26 -15.66
N ALA A 157 5.53 11.67 -16.90
CA ALA A 157 4.19 11.90 -17.42
C ALA A 157 3.49 10.60 -17.85
N GLU A 158 4.29 9.60 -18.23
CA GLU A 158 3.79 8.28 -18.60
C GLU A 158 3.42 7.47 -17.36
N PRO A 159 2.45 6.56 -17.47
CA PRO A 159 2.09 5.65 -16.38
C PRO A 159 3.28 4.79 -15.94
N VAL A 160 3.59 4.83 -14.65
CA VAL A 160 4.59 3.97 -14.00
C VAL A 160 3.85 2.93 -13.18
N SER A 161 4.27 1.67 -13.28
CA SER A 161 3.68 0.55 -12.55
C SER A 161 3.81 0.74 -11.03
N THR A 162 2.81 0.33 -10.29
CA THR A 162 2.84 0.32 -8.82
C THR A 162 3.55 -0.90 -8.25
N HIS A 163 3.77 -1.98 -9.04
CA HIS A 163 4.31 -3.25 -8.55
C HIS A 163 5.80 -3.20 -8.19
N PRO A 164 6.72 -2.73 -9.06
CA PRO A 164 8.11 -2.67 -8.64
C PRO A 164 8.34 -1.50 -7.69
N PRO A 165 8.96 -1.73 -6.52
CA PRO A 165 9.40 -0.64 -5.67
C PRO A 165 10.57 0.11 -6.32
N GLY A 166 10.75 1.38 -5.92
CA GLY A 166 11.83 2.22 -6.45
C GLY A 166 12.12 3.40 -5.54
N LEU A 167 12.93 4.35 -6.04
CA LEU A 167 13.30 5.54 -5.28
C LEU A 167 12.09 6.40 -4.89
N HIS A 168 10.98 6.28 -5.60
CA HIS A 168 9.71 6.96 -5.33
C HIS A 168 8.81 6.20 -4.32
N GLY A 169 9.30 5.10 -3.74
CA GLY A 169 8.49 4.19 -2.92
C GLY A 169 7.83 3.11 -3.77
N ALA A 170 6.52 3.09 -3.84
CA ALA A 170 5.64 2.09 -4.45
C ALA A 170 5.50 0.82 -3.59
N ASN A 171 5.56 -0.37 -4.18
CA ASN A 171 5.33 -1.65 -3.51
C ASN A 171 6.51 -2.05 -2.61
N LEU A 172 6.65 -1.36 -1.48
CA LEU A 172 7.75 -1.61 -0.55
C LEU A 172 7.60 -2.92 0.21
N ASP A 173 6.37 -3.35 0.49
CA ASP A 173 6.02 -4.58 1.23
C ASP A 173 6.88 -4.78 2.49
N CYS A 174 7.13 -3.68 3.18
CA CYS A 174 8.00 -3.63 4.34
C CYS A 174 7.17 -3.72 5.62
N ARG A 175 7.14 -4.88 6.24
CA ARG A 175 6.34 -5.16 7.44
C ARG A 175 6.73 -4.35 8.68
N GLU A 176 7.88 -3.69 8.64
CA GLU A 176 8.35 -2.78 9.69
C GLU A 176 7.66 -1.40 9.64
N LEU A 177 6.97 -1.06 8.52
CA LEU A 177 6.23 0.20 8.36
C LEU A 177 4.88 0.19 9.08
N ILE A 178 4.87 -0.21 10.33
CA ILE A 178 3.71 -0.26 11.22
C ILE A 178 3.37 1.13 11.80
N GLU A 179 2.28 1.20 12.56
CA GLU A 179 1.90 2.38 13.35
C GLU A 179 3.09 2.85 14.23
N GLY A 180 3.35 4.16 14.19
CA GLY A 180 4.50 4.79 14.87
C GLY A 180 5.75 4.91 14.02
N SER A 181 5.78 4.36 12.81
CA SER A 181 6.90 4.53 11.87
C SER A 181 6.81 5.85 11.10
N THR A 182 7.95 6.33 10.64
CA THR A 182 8.07 7.44 9.68
C THR A 182 8.86 6.98 8.48
N LEU A 183 8.23 6.98 7.30
CA LEU A 183 8.89 6.73 6.03
C LEU A 183 9.31 8.05 5.38
N TYR A 184 10.54 8.16 4.94
CA TYR A 184 11.11 9.31 4.25
C TYR A 184 11.26 8.99 2.76
N LEU A 185 10.52 9.69 1.92
CA LEU A 185 10.52 9.51 0.47
C LEU A 185 11.16 10.71 -0.23
N PRO A 186 12.15 10.52 -1.13
CA PRO A 186 12.65 11.59 -1.99
C PRO A 186 11.52 12.14 -2.88
N ILE A 187 11.43 13.46 -3.01
CA ILE A 187 10.42 14.12 -3.86
C ILE A 187 10.99 14.34 -5.26
N PHE A 188 10.26 13.88 -6.29
CA PHE A 188 10.66 13.96 -7.71
C PHE A 188 9.82 14.96 -8.50
N THR A 189 8.63 15.32 -8.02
CA THR A 189 7.72 16.23 -8.70
C THR A 189 7.13 17.27 -7.75
N GLU A 190 6.69 18.40 -8.29
CA GLU A 190 6.03 19.44 -7.50
C GLU A 190 4.79 18.90 -6.80
N GLY A 191 4.65 19.23 -5.51
CA GLY A 191 3.56 18.73 -4.67
C GLY A 191 3.74 17.30 -4.20
N ALA A 192 4.85 16.63 -4.49
CA ALA A 192 5.13 15.22 -4.18
C ALA A 192 4.10 14.23 -4.75
N LEU A 193 2.82 14.55 -4.76
CA LEU A 193 1.70 13.72 -5.23
C LEU A 193 1.70 12.34 -4.55
N PHE A 194 1.56 12.36 -3.22
CA PHE A 194 1.61 11.15 -2.39
C PHE A 194 0.34 10.29 -2.57
N SER A 195 0.54 8.97 -2.67
CA SER A 195 -0.53 7.98 -2.76
C SER A 195 -0.25 6.78 -1.85
N VAL A 196 -1.33 6.12 -1.37
CA VAL A 196 -1.27 4.99 -0.46
C VAL A 196 -2.33 3.95 -0.83
N GLY A 197 -1.98 2.67 -0.68
CA GLY A 197 -2.88 1.53 -0.90
C GLY A 197 -2.25 0.23 -0.47
N ASP A 198 -2.87 -0.89 -0.87
CA ASP A 198 -2.33 -2.21 -0.65
C ASP A 198 -2.10 -2.51 0.83
N GLY A 199 -3.18 -2.63 1.56
CA GLY A 199 -3.14 -2.83 3.01
C GLY A 199 -2.95 -4.29 3.38
N HIS A 200 -1.98 -4.58 4.25
CA HIS A 200 -1.68 -5.91 4.77
C HIS A 200 -2.01 -5.99 6.27
N ALA A 201 -2.72 -7.03 6.70
CA ALA A 201 -2.98 -7.28 8.12
C ALA A 201 -1.80 -7.98 8.82
N ALA A 202 -1.00 -8.72 8.08
CA ALA A 202 0.25 -9.35 8.51
C ALA A 202 1.02 -9.87 7.29
N GLN A 203 2.34 -9.97 7.42
CA GLN A 203 3.25 -10.51 6.41
C GLN A 203 4.49 -11.12 7.08
N GLY A 204 5.15 -12.06 6.41
CA GLY A 204 6.49 -12.55 6.77
C GLY A 204 7.61 -11.59 6.38
N ASP A 205 8.84 -12.08 6.29
CA ASP A 205 9.98 -11.34 5.75
C ASP A 205 9.93 -11.39 4.22
N GLY A 206 9.47 -10.30 3.60
CA GLY A 206 9.15 -10.22 2.19
C GLY A 206 7.87 -10.97 1.83
N GLU A 207 7.24 -10.55 0.77
CA GLU A 207 5.99 -11.11 0.26
C GLU A 207 6.25 -12.18 -0.81
N SER A 208 7.01 -13.21 -0.46
CA SER A 208 7.34 -14.27 -1.42
C SER A 208 6.08 -15.05 -1.84
N GLY A 209 5.68 -14.90 -3.11
CA GLY A 209 4.54 -15.61 -3.67
C GLY A 209 3.18 -15.04 -3.34
N CYS A 210 3.07 -13.75 -3.08
CA CYS A 210 1.82 -13.05 -2.74
C CYS A 210 1.14 -13.64 -1.50
N THR A 211 1.92 -13.84 -0.43
CA THR A 211 1.47 -14.53 0.79
C THR A 211 1.14 -13.60 1.96
N ALA A 212 1.16 -12.30 1.77
CA ALA A 212 0.61 -11.37 2.75
C ALA A 212 -0.86 -11.66 3.04
N ILE A 213 -1.37 -11.12 4.15
CA ILE A 213 -2.82 -11.09 4.40
C ILE A 213 -3.32 -9.75 3.86
N GLU A 214 -3.70 -9.76 2.59
CA GLU A 214 -4.31 -8.64 1.89
C GLU A 214 -5.61 -8.22 2.56
N CYS A 215 -5.81 -6.94 2.78
CA CYS A 215 -7.06 -6.46 3.35
C CYS A 215 -7.34 -4.98 3.03
N PRO A 216 -8.61 -4.59 2.90
CA PRO A 216 -8.97 -3.18 2.91
C PRO A 216 -8.62 -2.56 4.26
N MET A 217 -8.28 -1.27 4.28
CA MET A 217 -8.07 -0.52 5.51
C MET A 217 -9.30 0.35 5.84
N LYS A 218 -9.78 0.27 7.06
CA LYS A 218 -10.84 1.15 7.57
C LYS A 218 -10.33 2.53 7.90
N GLU A 219 -9.09 2.60 8.39
CA GLU A 219 -8.46 3.85 8.79
C GLU A 219 -6.94 3.74 8.66
N VAL A 220 -6.36 4.62 7.85
CA VAL A 220 -4.91 4.85 7.78
C VAL A 220 -4.70 6.33 7.98
N ARG A 221 -4.24 6.73 9.16
CA ARG A 221 -4.00 8.12 9.52
C ARG A 221 -2.54 8.45 9.31
N ILE A 222 -2.28 9.41 8.42
CA ILE A 222 -0.94 9.79 7.99
C ILE A 222 -0.78 11.30 8.11
N ARG A 223 0.24 11.77 8.83
CA ARG A 223 0.70 13.16 8.80
C ARG A 223 1.81 13.28 7.77
N LEU A 224 1.69 14.25 6.88
CA LEU A 224 2.61 14.48 5.76
C LEU A 224 3.40 15.77 5.98
N GLU A 225 4.72 15.68 6.04
CA GLU A 225 5.61 16.80 6.36
C GLU A 225 6.76 16.91 5.37
N ILE A 226 7.03 18.10 4.86
CA ILE A 226 8.15 18.38 3.97
C ILE A 226 9.39 18.66 4.81
N GLN A 227 10.52 18.06 4.39
CA GLN A 227 11.85 18.33 4.96
C GLN A 227 12.80 18.78 3.86
N GLU A 228 13.69 19.73 4.18
CA GLU A 228 14.74 20.16 3.27
C GLU A 228 15.81 19.07 3.08
N GLY A 229 16.30 18.94 1.86
CA GLY A 229 17.27 17.92 1.48
C GLY A 229 16.63 16.56 1.17
N SER A 230 17.44 15.63 0.67
CA SER A 230 16.99 14.31 0.25
C SER A 230 17.96 13.23 0.72
N PHE A 231 17.42 12.10 1.18
CA PHE A 231 18.20 10.90 1.48
C PHE A 231 18.71 10.17 0.23
N GLY A 232 18.22 10.53 -0.95
CA GLY A 232 18.56 9.88 -2.22
C GLY A 232 17.87 8.53 -2.46
N SER A 233 17.41 7.86 -1.40
CA SER A 233 16.64 6.62 -1.42
C SER A 233 15.63 6.64 -0.26
N PRO A 234 14.52 5.89 -0.33
CA PRO A 234 13.65 5.70 0.81
C PRO A 234 14.40 5.16 2.02
N VAL A 235 14.10 5.72 3.19
CA VAL A 235 14.55 5.22 4.50
C VAL A 235 13.38 5.34 5.48
N ALA A 236 13.39 4.53 6.53
CA ALA A 236 12.36 4.61 7.56
C ALA A 236 12.94 4.56 8.97
N ASP A 237 12.37 5.38 9.86
CA ASP A 237 12.52 5.26 11.30
C ASP A 237 11.30 4.50 11.83
N THR A 238 11.52 3.34 12.43
CA THR A 238 10.47 2.43 12.87
C THR A 238 10.63 2.12 14.37
N PRO A 239 9.59 1.61 15.04
CA PRO A 239 9.74 1.15 16.43
C PRO A 239 10.84 0.10 16.63
N GLY A 240 11.22 -0.64 15.57
CA GLY A 240 12.31 -1.63 15.57
C GLY A 240 13.69 -1.06 15.22
N GLY A 241 13.78 0.18 14.77
CA GLY A 241 15.01 0.83 14.32
C GLY A 241 14.94 1.33 12.87
N TRP A 242 16.09 1.77 12.35
CA TRP A 242 16.20 2.30 11.01
C TRP A 242 16.18 1.20 9.93
N VAL A 243 15.43 1.44 8.89
CA VAL A 243 15.35 0.60 7.68
C VAL A 243 15.83 1.43 6.48
N ALA A 244 16.73 0.88 5.68
CA ALA A 244 17.15 1.46 4.41
C ALA A 244 16.74 0.53 3.26
N PHE A 245 16.18 1.12 2.20
CA PHE A 245 15.72 0.38 1.04
C PHE A 245 16.77 0.41 -0.07
N GLY A 246 17.13 -0.79 -0.55
CA GLY A 246 17.98 -0.97 -1.73
C GLY A 246 17.17 -1.59 -2.86
N PHE A 247 17.36 -1.09 -4.07
CA PHE A 247 16.66 -1.58 -5.27
C PHE A 247 17.69 -2.13 -6.25
N SER A 248 17.32 -3.21 -6.97
CA SER A 248 18.11 -3.69 -8.12
C SER A 248 18.01 -2.69 -9.25
N GLU A 249 19.15 -2.39 -9.90
CA GLU A 249 19.22 -1.63 -11.15
C GLU A 249 18.56 -2.38 -12.32
#